data_3a90edc7f6bea501456570eb48c66b56
#
_entry.id   3a90edc7f6bea501456570eb48c66b56
#
_cell.length_a   1.000
_cell.length_b   1.000
_cell.length_c   1.000
_cell.angle_alpha   90.00
_cell.angle_beta   90.00
_cell.angle_gamma   90.00
#
_symmetry.space_group_name_H-M   'P 1'
#
loop_
_entity.id
_entity.type
_entity.pdbx_description
1 polymer ?
#
loop_
_entity_poly.entity_id
_entity_poly.type
_entity_poly.pdbx_seq_one_letter_code
_entity_poly.pdbx_strand_id
1 'polypeptide(L)'
;AHDDGTIHIHDMDFLPMGTTTCMQIELDRLFKNGFSTGHGHLRSPNDIMSYSALAAIAIQSDQNDQHGGQSIPAFDYYMAPGVLKTFKKQLKQQIYDLLDYSDLLSFVNIDKIVKDVDKINSIDLDIEMFKNYYKESKAIERLFRKSYEKALQKTDRITYQAMEAFIHNLNTMHSRAGAQVPFSSINFGTDTSTEGRLSLIH
;
A
#
# COMPACT_ATOMS: atom_id res chain seq x y z
N ALA A 1 -17.75 44.60 4.39
CA ALA A 1 -16.30 44.41 4.40
C ALA A 1 -15.88 43.35 3.39
N HIS A 2 -16.54 42.17 3.34
CA HIS A 2 -16.28 41.17 2.32
C HIS A 2 -16.79 41.61 0.93
N ASP A 3 -17.99 42.16 0.90
CA ASP A 3 -18.64 42.61 -0.35
C ASP A 3 -17.97 43.86 -0.99
N ASP A 4 -17.37 44.71 -0.17
CA ASP A 4 -16.63 45.88 -0.61
C ASP A 4 -15.13 45.64 -0.83
N GLY A 5 -14.67 44.41 -0.63
CA GLY A 5 -13.29 44.00 -0.84
C GLY A 5 -12.29 44.41 0.26
N THR A 6 -12.77 44.98 1.37
CA THR A 6 -11.90 45.37 2.50
C THR A 6 -11.24 44.14 3.17
N ILE A 7 -11.98 43.03 3.26
CA ILE A 7 -11.48 41.73 3.75
C ILE A 7 -11.96 40.64 2.79
N HIS A 8 -11.22 39.57 2.75
CA HIS A 8 -11.63 38.34 2.07
C HIS A 8 -11.88 37.23 3.08
N ILE A 9 -13.09 36.66 3.06
CA ILE A 9 -13.43 35.46 3.80
C ILE A 9 -13.48 34.31 2.77
N HIS A 10 -12.52 33.41 2.83
CA HIS A 10 -12.44 32.30 1.91
C HIS A 10 -13.58 31.31 2.16
N ASP A 11 -14.22 30.82 1.10
CA ASP A 11 -15.35 29.88 1.16
C ASP A 11 -16.48 30.31 2.13
N MET A 12 -16.83 31.61 2.09
CA MET A 12 -17.81 32.20 3.01
C MET A 12 -19.18 31.53 2.94
N ASP A 13 -19.55 31.00 1.79
CA ASP A 13 -20.77 30.23 1.55
C ASP A 13 -20.85 28.92 2.36
N PHE A 14 -19.69 28.36 2.71
CA PHE A 14 -19.59 27.15 3.55
C PHE A 14 -19.38 27.45 5.04
N LEU A 15 -19.06 28.67 5.40
CA LEU A 15 -18.79 29.07 6.79
C LEU A 15 -19.88 28.63 7.79
N PRO A 16 -21.19 28.73 7.49
CA PRO A 16 -22.27 28.32 8.39
C PRO A 16 -22.32 26.80 8.61
N MET A 17 -21.79 26.00 7.70
CA MET A 17 -21.82 24.53 7.76
C MET A 17 -20.59 23.93 8.44
N GLY A 18 -19.56 24.76 8.70
CA GLY A 18 -18.36 24.32 9.40
C GLY A 18 -17.51 23.30 8.65
N THR A 19 -17.57 23.30 7.32
CA THR A 19 -16.75 22.38 6.49
C THR A 19 -15.28 22.76 6.49
N THR A 20 -14.40 21.77 6.31
CA THR A 20 -12.96 21.99 6.11
C THR A 20 -12.67 22.35 4.66
N THR A 21 -11.69 23.23 4.42
CA THR A 21 -11.36 23.71 3.06
C THR A 21 -10.28 22.88 2.38
N CYS A 22 -9.21 22.56 3.08
CA CYS A 22 -8.13 21.69 2.57
C CYS A 22 -7.64 20.81 3.70
N MET A 23 -7.24 19.57 3.38
CA MET A 23 -6.74 18.68 4.42
C MET A 23 -5.63 17.73 3.94
N GLN A 24 -4.90 17.19 4.92
CA GLN A 24 -3.94 16.13 4.73
C GLN A 24 -4.48 14.84 5.34
N ILE A 25 -4.41 13.75 4.58
CA ILE A 25 -4.89 12.44 4.99
C ILE A 25 -3.73 11.62 5.51
N GLU A 26 -3.72 11.31 6.82
CA GLU A 26 -2.75 10.42 7.46
C GLU A 26 -3.20 8.96 7.31
N LEU A 27 -2.77 8.28 6.25
CA LEU A 27 -3.21 6.93 5.93
C LEU A 27 -2.82 5.88 6.97
N ASP A 28 -1.71 6.06 7.69
CA ASP A 28 -1.27 5.12 8.73
C ASP A 28 -2.29 4.99 9.86
N ARG A 29 -2.92 6.08 10.26
CA ARG A 29 -4.01 6.07 11.26
C ARG A 29 -5.23 5.31 10.75
N LEU A 30 -5.61 5.54 9.49
CA LEU A 30 -6.75 4.88 8.87
C LEU A 30 -6.47 3.37 8.69
N PHE A 31 -5.27 3.02 8.29
CA PHE A 31 -4.91 1.63 7.98
C PHE A 31 -4.64 0.78 9.22
N LYS A 32 -4.28 1.37 10.35
CA LYS A 32 -3.95 0.65 11.58
C LYS A 32 -5.12 -0.20 12.10
N ASN A 33 -6.31 0.40 12.13
CA ASN A 33 -7.52 -0.24 12.68
C ASN A 33 -8.64 -0.38 11.65
N GLY A 34 -8.41 0.06 10.41
CA GLY A 34 -9.48 0.29 9.46
C GLY A 34 -10.26 1.57 9.78
N PHE A 35 -11.23 1.91 8.94
CA PHE A 35 -12.05 3.12 9.08
C PHE A 35 -13.44 2.93 8.49
N SER A 36 -14.33 3.86 8.79
CA SER A 36 -15.69 3.89 8.24
C SER A 36 -15.89 5.16 7.43
N THR A 37 -16.55 5.01 6.29
CA THR A 37 -16.98 6.11 5.42
C THR A 37 -18.46 6.47 5.61
N GLY A 38 -19.07 6.00 6.70
CA GLY A 38 -20.52 6.14 6.93
C GLY A 38 -21.37 4.99 6.37
N HIS A 39 -20.82 4.17 5.49
CA HIS A 39 -21.52 3.07 4.81
C HIS A 39 -21.02 1.67 5.21
N GLY A 40 -20.33 1.58 6.33
CA GLY A 40 -19.76 0.34 6.85
C GLY A 40 -18.28 0.49 7.21
N HIS A 41 -17.72 -0.55 7.86
CA HIS A 41 -16.34 -0.55 8.30
C HIS A 41 -15.43 -1.21 7.28
N LEU A 42 -14.39 -0.51 6.87
CA LEU A 42 -13.31 -1.00 6.01
C LEU A 42 -12.17 -1.50 6.90
N ARG A 43 -11.83 -2.78 6.76
CA ARG A 43 -10.76 -3.41 7.54
C ARG A 43 -9.37 -2.87 7.18
N SER A 44 -8.39 -3.09 8.07
CA SER A 44 -6.98 -2.84 7.79
C SER A 44 -6.50 -3.55 6.52
N PRO A 45 -5.72 -2.91 5.65
CA PRO A 45 -5.21 -3.52 4.43
C PRO A 45 -4.12 -4.56 4.70
N ASN A 46 -4.04 -5.60 3.88
CA ASN A 46 -3.12 -6.71 4.06
C ASN A 46 -2.17 -6.98 2.87
N ASP A 47 -2.29 -6.21 1.80
CA ASP A 47 -1.39 -6.23 0.63
C ASP A 47 -1.43 -4.88 -0.10
N ILE A 48 -0.49 -4.64 -1.01
CA ILE A 48 -0.36 -3.34 -1.69
C ILE A 48 -1.60 -2.96 -2.51
N MET A 49 -2.32 -3.94 -3.08
CA MET A 49 -3.56 -3.68 -3.80
C MET A 49 -4.64 -3.10 -2.87
N SER A 50 -4.79 -3.68 -1.67
CA SER A 50 -5.75 -3.17 -0.68
C SER A 50 -5.29 -1.84 -0.07
N TYR A 51 -3.98 -1.61 0.10
CA TYR A 51 -3.44 -0.31 0.53
C TYR A 51 -3.80 0.78 -0.47
N SER A 52 -3.54 0.57 -1.75
CA SER A 52 -3.84 1.55 -2.80
C SER A 52 -5.34 1.79 -2.98
N ALA A 53 -6.14 0.73 -2.93
CA ALA A 53 -7.60 0.83 -3.03
C ALA A 53 -8.20 1.64 -1.85
N LEU A 54 -7.76 1.36 -0.62
CA LEU A 54 -8.24 2.10 0.56
C LEU A 54 -7.76 3.55 0.59
N ALA A 55 -6.57 3.85 0.04
CA ALA A 55 -6.11 5.23 -0.14
C ALA A 55 -7.02 6.00 -1.10
N ALA A 56 -7.40 5.40 -2.23
CA ALA A 56 -8.34 6.00 -3.17
C ALA A 56 -9.72 6.21 -2.53
N ILE A 57 -10.23 5.24 -1.78
CA ILE A 57 -11.51 5.34 -1.07
C ILE A 57 -11.46 6.46 -0.02
N ALA A 58 -10.36 6.60 0.73
CA ALA A 58 -10.20 7.67 1.70
C ALA A 58 -10.33 9.06 1.04
N ILE A 59 -9.61 9.29 -0.08
CA ILE A 59 -9.69 10.54 -0.85
C ILE A 59 -11.10 10.77 -1.37
N GLN A 60 -11.74 9.76 -1.96
CA GLN A 60 -13.06 9.88 -2.56
C GLN A 60 -14.16 10.10 -1.52
N SER A 61 -14.05 9.46 -0.36
CA SER A 61 -14.99 9.66 0.73
C SER A 61 -14.87 11.06 1.34
N ASP A 62 -13.65 11.49 1.60
CA ASP A 62 -13.36 12.79 2.17
C ASP A 62 -13.82 13.95 1.26
N GLN A 63 -13.76 13.77 -0.05
CA GLN A 63 -14.25 14.76 -1.02
C GLN A 63 -15.72 15.14 -0.81
N ASN A 64 -16.55 14.25 -0.25
CA ASN A 64 -17.95 14.55 0.01
C ASN A 64 -18.18 15.43 1.25
N ASP A 65 -17.24 15.38 2.20
CA ASP A 65 -17.35 16.02 3.50
C ASP A 65 -16.54 17.30 3.61
N GLN A 66 -15.67 17.59 2.65
CA GLN A 66 -14.84 18.78 2.64
C GLN A 66 -14.97 19.61 1.36
N HIS A 67 -14.43 20.84 1.42
CA HIS A 67 -14.37 21.79 0.31
C HIS A 67 -12.90 22.18 0.05
N GLY A 68 -12.37 21.80 -1.10
CA GLY A 68 -10.99 22.12 -1.47
C GLY A 68 -10.14 20.89 -1.78
N GLY A 69 -8.83 21.09 -1.77
CA GLY A 69 -7.86 20.05 -2.12
C GLY A 69 -7.57 19.10 -0.98
N GLN A 70 -7.20 17.88 -1.35
CA GLN A 70 -6.78 16.82 -0.42
C GLN A 70 -5.34 16.41 -0.72
N SER A 71 -4.58 16.07 0.28
CA SER A 71 -3.22 15.60 0.07
C SER A 71 -2.87 14.41 0.95
N ILE A 72 -2.04 13.49 0.41
CA ILE A 72 -1.38 12.46 1.19
C ILE A 72 0.09 12.88 1.34
N PRO A 73 0.54 13.23 2.57
CA PRO A 73 1.82 13.91 2.76
C PRO A 73 3.06 13.00 2.59
N ALA A 74 2.93 11.67 2.73
CA ALA A 74 4.04 10.73 2.69
C ALA A 74 3.57 9.39 2.08
N PHE A 75 3.17 9.44 0.81
CA PHE A 75 2.53 8.32 0.14
C PHE A 75 3.40 7.07 0.09
N ASP A 76 4.69 7.21 -0.22
CA ASP A 76 5.69 6.15 -0.23
C ASP A 76 5.80 5.44 1.14
N TYR A 77 5.92 6.21 2.21
CA TYR A 77 5.95 5.71 3.57
C TYR A 77 4.69 4.92 3.94
N TYR A 78 3.52 5.43 3.56
CA TYR A 78 2.25 4.76 3.87
C TYR A 78 2.03 3.49 3.04
N MET A 79 2.61 3.40 1.84
CA MET A 79 2.50 2.23 0.96
C MET A 79 3.54 1.13 1.27
N ALA A 80 4.70 1.50 1.83
CA ALA A 80 5.80 0.57 2.12
C ALA A 80 5.39 -0.69 2.91
N PRO A 81 4.57 -0.60 3.97
CA PRO A 81 4.08 -1.80 4.66
C PRO A 81 3.22 -2.71 3.77
N GLY A 82 2.50 -2.16 2.80
CA GLY A 82 1.72 -2.90 1.82
C GLY A 82 2.61 -3.70 0.87
N VAL A 83 3.70 -3.09 0.40
CA VAL A 83 4.73 -3.75 -0.43
C VAL A 83 5.35 -4.92 0.34
N LEU A 84 5.78 -4.69 1.59
CA LEU A 84 6.37 -5.73 2.43
C LEU A 84 5.42 -6.91 2.69
N LYS A 85 4.16 -6.64 2.99
CA LYS A 85 3.13 -7.69 3.19
C LYS A 85 2.92 -8.50 1.91
N THR A 86 2.90 -7.82 0.76
CA THR A 86 2.79 -8.46 -0.56
C THR A 86 4.00 -9.36 -0.83
N PHE A 87 5.20 -8.86 -0.58
CA PHE A 87 6.43 -9.63 -0.74
C PHE A 87 6.42 -10.90 0.12
N LYS A 88 6.10 -10.79 1.41
CA LYS A 88 6.00 -11.96 2.31
C LYS A 88 5.02 -13.01 1.78
N LYS A 89 3.87 -12.56 1.30
CA LYS A 89 2.86 -13.44 0.70
C LYS A 89 3.41 -14.14 -0.55
N GLN A 90 4.06 -13.39 -1.45
CA GLN A 90 4.66 -13.96 -2.65
C GLN A 90 5.82 -14.90 -2.33
N LEU A 91 6.68 -14.56 -1.37
CA LEU A 91 7.81 -15.40 -0.98
C LEU A 91 7.33 -16.75 -0.43
N LYS A 92 6.35 -16.77 0.48
CA LYS A 92 5.73 -18.00 0.98
C LYS A 92 5.21 -18.86 -0.15
N GLN A 93 4.47 -18.27 -1.07
CA GLN A 93 3.89 -18.98 -2.21
C GLN A 93 4.97 -19.53 -3.13
N GLN A 94 6.01 -18.75 -3.46
CA GLN A 94 7.08 -19.22 -4.34
C GLN A 94 7.92 -20.34 -3.70
N ILE A 95 8.18 -20.27 -2.39
CA ILE A 95 8.89 -21.34 -1.67
C ILE A 95 8.04 -22.62 -1.72
N TYR A 96 6.75 -22.53 -1.40
CA TYR A 96 5.85 -23.67 -1.44
C TYR A 96 5.79 -24.29 -2.84
N ASP A 97 5.48 -23.49 -3.87
CA ASP A 97 5.32 -23.96 -5.26
C ASP A 97 6.59 -24.65 -5.79
N LEU A 98 7.77 -24.11 -5.48
CA LEU A 98 9.03 -24.68 -5.97
C LEU A 98 9.43 -25.95 -5.22
N LEU A 99 9.15 -26.04 -3.91
CA LEU A 99 9.40 -27.25 -3.14
C LEU A 99 8.43 -28.37 -3.53
N ASP A 100 7.16 -28.04 -3.76
CA ASP A 100 6.14 -28.99 -4.22
C ASP A 100 6.48 -29.54 -5.60
N TYR A 101 6.75 -28.66 -6.55
CA TYR A 101 7.15 -29.05 -7.91
C TYR A 101 8.41 -29.94 -7.96
N SER A 102 9.29 -29.80 -6.97
CA SER A 102 10.55 -30.54 -6.88
C SER A 102 10.48 -31.79 -6.00
N ASP A 103 9.29 -32.17 -5.51
CA ASP A 103 9.06 -33.27 -4.56
C ASP A 103 9.88 -33.15 -3.26
N LEU A 104 10.24 -31.93 -2.87
CA LEU A 104 11.10 -31.65 -1.70
C LEU A 104 10.31 -31.19 -0.47
N LEU A 105 9.00 -31.09 -0.53
CA LEU A 105 8.15 -30.64 0.59
C LEU A 105 8.35 -31.48 1.86
N SER A 106 8.52 -32.80 1.71
CA SER A 106 8.71 -33.71 2.85
C SER A 106 10.05 -33.55 3.59
N PHE A 107 11.01 -32.88 2.97
CA PHE A 107 12.34 -32.64 3.54
C PHE A 107 12.48 -31.33 4.31
N VAL A 108 11.46 -30.46 4.25
CA VAL A 108 11.53 -29.13 4.81
C VAL A 108 10.29 -28.83 5.66
N ASN A 109 10.49 -28.24 6.82
CA ASN A 109 9.39 -27.82 7.70
C ASN A 109 8.78 -26.50 7.22
N ILE A 110 7.71 -26.59 6.45
CA ILE A 110 7.02 -25.42 5.87
C ILE A 110 6.47 -24.48 6.93
N ASP A 111 5.86 -24.99 8.00
CA ASP A 111 5.28 -24.15 9.06
C ASP A 111 6.33 -23.25 9.73
N LYS A 112 7.54 -23.78 9.89
CA LYS A 112 8.66 -23.02 10.45
C LYS A 112 9.13 -21.94 9.46
N ILE A 113 9.25 -22.28 8.17
CA ILE A 113 9.61 -21.30 7.12
C ILE A 113 8.59 -20.17 7.08
N VAL A 114 7.30 -20.48 7.09
CA VAL A 114 6.22 -19.48 7.08
C VAL A 114 6.37 -18.50 8.25
N LYS A 115 6.63 -19.02 9.47
CA LYS A 115 6.87 -18.19 10.67
C LYS A 115 8.11 -17.31 10.54
N ASP A 116 9.18 -17.82 9.92
CA ASP A 116 10.41 -17.02 9.73
C ASP A 116 10.23 -15.97 8.64
N VAL A 117 9.48 -16.27 7.58
CA VAL A 117 9.09 -15.26 6.57
C VAL A 117 8.25 -14.13 7.20
N ASP A 118 7.38 -14.45 8.18
CA ASP A 118 6.59 -13.41 8.87
C ASP A 118 7.45 -12.44 9.69
N LYS A 119 8.64 -12.84 10.12
CA LYS A 119 9.58 -11.98 10.86
C LYS A 119 10.42 -11.06 9.97
N ILE A 120 10.40 -11.23 8.66
CA ILE A 120 11.15 -10.38 7.73
C ILE A 120 10.66 -8.93 7.84
N ASN A 121 11.58 -7.99 7.88
CA ASN A 121 11.28 -6.56 8.04
C ASN A 121 11.62 -5.72 6.79
N SER A 122 12.24 -6.34 5.78
CA SER A 122 12.53 -5.70 4.50
C SER A 122 12.48 -6.69 3.34
N ILE A 123 12.16 -6.19 2.15
CA ILE A 123 12.27 -6.98 0.91
C ILE A 123 13.73 -7.19 0.49
N ASP A 124 14.64 -6.36 0.98
CA ASP A 124 16.08 -6.53 0.80
C ASP A 124 16.59 -7.56 1.81
N LEU A 125 16.48 -8.81 1.42
CA LEU A 125 16.64 -9.97 2.28
C LEU A 125 17.97 -10.68 2.03
N ASP A 126 18.74 -10.92 3.11
CA ASP A 126 19.81 -11.90 3.05
C ASP A 126 19.25 -13.32 3.11
N ILE A 127 19.39 -14.04 1.99
CA ILE A 127 18.88 -15.41 1.86
C ILE A 127 19.57 -16.38 2.83
N GLU A 128 20.72 -16.02 3.39
CA GLU A 128 21.43 -16.81 4.40
C GLU A 128 20.60 -17.04 5.67
N MET A 129 19.59 -16.21 5.94
CA MET A 129 18.65 -16.46 7.04
C MET A 129 17.95 -17.82 6.93
N PHE A 130 17.82 -18.38 5.72
CA PHE A 130 17.23 -19.68 5.47
C PHE A 130 18.24 -20.84 5.48
N LYS A 131 19.52 -20.59 5.81
CA LYS A 131 20.60 -21.59 5.80
C LYS A 131 20.27 -22.86 6.59
N ASN A 132 19.56 -22.71 7.72
CA ASN A 132 19.17 -23.84 8.55
C ASN A 132 18.19 -24.81 7.86
N TYR A 133 17.52 -24.40 6.77
CA TYR A 133 16.57 -25.22 6.04
C TYR A 133 17.22 -26.00 4.90
N TYR A 134 18.28 -25.48 4.31
CA TYR A 134 18.96 -26.16 3.21
C TYR A 134 20.31 -26.80 3.61
N LYS A 135 20.89 -26.42 4.76
CA LYS A 135 22.17 -26.93 5.29
C LYS A 135 23.21 -27.12 4.17
N GLU A 136 23.53 -28.39 3.83
CA GLU A 136 24.47 -28.71 2.77
C GLU A 136 23.83 -29.02 1.42
N SER A 137 22.52 -28.94 1.31
CA SER A 137 21.80 -29.20 0.06
C SER A 137 21.80 -28.01 -0.88
N LYS A 138 22.75 -27.98 -1.82
CA LYS A 138 22.82 -26.96 -2.87
C LYS A 138 21.55 -26.86 -3.72
N ALA A 139 20.80 -27.96 -3.86
CA ALA A 139 19.54 -27.97 -4.59
C ALA A 139 18.49 -27.12 -3.88
N ILE A 140 18.32 -27.30 -2.57
CA ILE A 140 17.36 -26.54 -1.76
C ILE A 140 17.80 -25.07 -1.66
N GLU A 141 19.09 -24.78 -1.46
CA GLU A 141 19.61 -23.40 -1.50
C GLU A 141 19.23 -22.69 -2.82
N ARG A 142 19.46 -23.35 -3.95
CA ARG A 142 19.11 -22.79 -5.26
C ARG A 142 17.60 -22.51 -5.41
N LEU A 143 16.75 -23.37 -4.82
CA LEU A 143 15.30 -23.15 -4.80
C LEU A 143 14.93 -21.92 -3.98
N PHE A 144 15.51 -21.73 -2.81
CA PHE A 144 15.27 -20.52 -1.99
C PHE A 144 15.69 -19.25 -2.72
N ARG A 145 16.87 -19.22 -3.35
CA ARG A 145 17.33 -18.07 -4.16
C ARG A 145 16.35 -17.76 -5.30
N LYS A 146 15.92 -18.79 -6.03
CA LYS A 146 14.95 -18.65 -7.11
C LYS A 146 13.58 -18.22 -6.62
N SER A 147 13.14 -18.69 -5.45
CA SER A 147 11.89 -18.26 -4.81
C SER A 147 11.94 -16.77 -4.46
N TYR A 148 13.05 -16.32 -3.91
CA TYR A 148 13.27 -14.91 -3.58
C TYR A 148 13.23 -14.01 -4.82
N GLU A 149 14.00 -14.34 -5.87
CA GLU A 149 14.00 -13.59 -7.12
C GLU A 149 12.60 -13.49 -7.75
N LYS A 150 11.87 -14.61 -7.79
CA LYS A 150 10.49 -14.65 -8.30
C LYS A 150 9.52 -13.87 -7.42
N ALA A 151 9.70 -13.90 -6.11
CA ALA A 151 8.88 -13.13 -5.18
C ALA A 151 9.07 -11.63 -5.38
N LEU A 152 10.33 -11.18 -5.57
CA LEU A 152 10.62 -9.79 -5.91
C LEU A 152 9.96 -9.36 -7.21
N GLN A 153 10.15 -10.12 -8.29
CA GLN A 153 9.56 -9.82 -9.60
C GLN A 153 8.03 -9.74 -9.55
N LYS A 154 7.39 -10.66 -8.81
CA LYS A 154 5.94 -10.65 -8.64
C LYS A 154 5.47 -9.48 -7.79
N THR A 155 6.20 -9.16 -6.73
CA THR A 155 5.88 -8.01 -5.86
C THR A 155 5.98 -6.71 -6.65
N ASP A 156 7.04 -6.53 -7.42
CA ASP A 156 7.25 -5.39 -8.30
C ASP A 156 6.05 -5.22 -9.26
N ARG A 157 5.69 -6.27 -9.99
CA ARG A 157 4.55 -6.23 -10.90
C ARG A 157 3.21 -5.91 -10.21
N ILE A 158 2.97 -6.49 -9.02
CA ILE A 158 1.73 -6.25 -8.26
C ILE A 158 1.72 -4.79 -7.76
N THR A 159 2.87 -4.26 -7.36
CA THR A 159 3.00 -2.86 -6.92
C THR A 159 2.72 -1.91 -8.08
N TYR A 160 3.29 -2.17 -9.25
CA TYR A 160 2.98 -1.42 -10.48
C TYR A 160 1.47 -1.38 -10.75
N GLN A 161 0.82 -2.54 -10.76
CA GLN A 161 -0.62 -2.63 -11.01
C GLN A 161 -1.45 -1.91 -9.93
N ALA A 162 -0.99 -1.91 -8.68
CA ALA A 162 -1.65 -1.20 -7.60
C ALA A 162 -1.57 0.32 -7.78
N MET A 163 -0.41 0.83 -8.18
CA MET A 163 -0.22 2.27 -8.46
C MET A 163 -1.02 2.72 -9.69
N GLU A 164 -0.98 1.94 -10.76
CA GLU A 164 -1.79 2.18 -11.95
C GLU A 164 -3.29 2.23 -11.60
N ALA A 165 -3.79 1.26 -10.84
CA ALA A 165 -5.19 1.22 -10.39
C ALA A 165 -5.55 2.41 -9.49
N PHE A 166 -4.63 2.85 -8.62
CA PHE A 166 -4.82 4.02 -7.78
C PHE A 166 -5.05 5.30 -8.60
N ILE A 167 -4.16 5.57 -9.55
CA ILE A 167 -4.28 6.74 -10.43
C ILE A 167 -5.53 6.65 -11.29
N HIS A 168 -5.82 5.46 -11.84
CA HIS A 168 -7.02 5.24 -12.65
C HIS A 168 -8.30 5.50 -11.84
N ASN A 169 -8.39 5.00 -10.63
CA ASN A 169 -9.53 5.22 -9.74
C ASN A 169 -9.75 6.70 -9.43
N LEU A 170 -8.69 7.46 -9.12
CA LEU A 170 -8.80 8.89 -8.85
C LEU A 170 -9.23 9.71 -10.07
N ASN A 171 -8.88 9.26 -11.27
CA ASN A 171 -9.23 9.95 -12.51
C ASN A 171 -10.60 9.57 -13.09
N THR A 172 -11.17 8.44 -12.69
CA THR A 172 -12.39 7.88 -13.31
C THR A 172 -13.56 7.75 -12.37
N MET A 173 -13.32 7.61 -11.07
CA MET A 173 -14.40 7.45 -10.09
C MET A 173 -14.87 8.79 -9.57
N HIS A 174 -16.11 9.12 -9.91
CA HIS A 174 -16.79 10.33 -9.44
C HIS A 174 -17.41 10.07 -8.07
N SER A 175 -16.98 10.82 -7.07
CA SER A 175 -17.49 10.69 -5.70
C SER A 175 -18.49 11.80 -5.32
N ARG A 176 -18.62 12.82 -6.14
CA ARG A 176 -19.45 14.00 -5.86
C ARG A 176 -20.49 14.23 -6.95
N ALA A 177 -21.60 14.89 -6.59
CA ALA A 177 -22.61 15.34 -7.55
C ALA A 177 -21.98 16.25 -8.64
N GLY A 178 -22.39 16.09 -9.89
CA GLY A 178 -21.82 16.80 -11.03
C GLY A 178 -20.60 16.12 -11.66
N ALA A 179 -20.34 14.85 -11.33
CA ALA A 179 -19.25 14.04 -11.90
C ALA A 179 -17.84 14.64 -11.67
N GLN A 180 -17.66 15.30 -10.53
CA GLN A 180 -16.37 15.88 -10.16
C GLN A 180 -15.39 14.81 -9.68
N VAL A 181 -14.19 14.75 -10.27
CA VAL A 181 -13.08 13.96 -9.77
C VAL A 181 -12.40 14.63 -8.57
N PRO A 182 -11.77 13.88 -7.65
CA PRO A 182 -11.07 14.45 -6.52
C PRO A 182 -9.94 15.38 -6.94
N PHE A 183 -9.91 16.60 -6.39
CA PHE A 183 -8.73 17.45 -6.49
C PHE A 183 -7.74 17.06 -5.41
N SER A 184 -6.76 16.24 -5.77
CA SER A 184 -5.86 15.60 -4.83
C SER A 184 -4.41 15.67 -5.27
N SER A 185 -3.51 15.65 -4.28
CA SER A 185 -2.08 15.56 -4.48
C SER A 185 -1.48 14.45 -3.61
N ILE A 186 -0.42 13.83 -4.07
CA ILE A 186 0.39 12.90 -3.30
C ILE A 186 1.81 13.43 -3.20
N ASN A 187 2.35 13.46 -1.99
CA ASN A 187 3.74 13.80 -1.74
C ASN A 187 4.52 12.52 -1.44
N PHE A 188 5.72 12.44 -1.93
CA PHE A 188 6.58 11.28 -1.80
C PHE A 188 8.06 11.69 -1.75
N GLY A 189 8.97 10.72 -1.53
CA GLY A 189 10.41 10.95 -1.42
C GLY A 189 10.89 11.10 0.02
N THR A 190 10.05 10.81 1.00
CA THR A 190 10.41 10.81 2.43
C THR A 190 10.88 9.45 2.91
N ASP A 191 10.40 8.37 2.30
CA ASP A 191 10.81 7.00 2.66
C ASP A 191 12.06 6.57 1.87
N THR A 192 13.07 6.16 2.61
CA THR A 192 14.35 5.67 2.04
C THR A 192 14.41 4.15 1.97
N SER A 193 13.39 3.44 2.46
CA SER A 193 13.31 1.98 2.39
C SER A 193 13.20 1.48 0.96
N THR A 194 13.62 0.24 0.73
CA THR A 194 13.50 -0.40 -0.59
C THR A 194 12.02 -0.58 -0.97
N GLU A 195 11.17 -0.82 0.02
CA GLU A 195 9.72 -0.94 -0.12
C GLU A 195 9.06 0.36 -0.60
N GLY A 196 9.40 1.48 0.05
CA GLY A 196 8.89 2.80 -0.32
C GLY A 196 9.35 3.21 -1.72
N ARG A 197 10.64 2.97 -2.02
CA ARG A 197 11.18 3.23 -3.37
C ARG A 197 10.49 2.41 -4.45
N LEU A 198 10.14 1.15 -4.17
CA LEU A 198 9.44 0.32 -5.14
C LEU A 198 8.06 0.89 -5.50
N SER A 199 7.36 1.52 -4.55
CA SER A 199 6.08 2.19 -4.82
C SER A 199 6.21 3.48 -5.63
N LEU A 200 7.43 4.07 -5.73
CA LEU A 200 7.69 5.32 -6.46
C LEU A 200 8.17 5.11 -7.89
N ILE A 201 8.81 3.98 -8.19
CA ILE A 201 9.39 3.68 -9.51
C ILE A 201 8.27 3.53 -10.56
N HIS A 202 7.07 3.29 -10.14
CA HIS A 202 5.88 3.03 -10.92
C HIS A 202 4.87 4.18 -10.86
#